data_4bc16f18879aa5a565335dfeb185de4e
#
_entry.id   4bc16f18879aa5a565335dfeb185de4e
#
_cell.length_a   1.000
_cell.length_b   1.000
_cell.length_c   1.000
_cell.angle_alpha   90.00
_cell.angle_beta   90.00
_cell.angle_gamma   90.00
#
_symmetry.space_group_name_H-M   'P 1'
#
loop_
_entity.id
_entity.type
_entity.pdbx_description
1 polymer ?
#
loop_
_entity_poly.entity_id
_entity_poly.type
_entity_poly.pdbx_seq_one_letter_code
_entity_poly.pdbx_strand_id
1 'polypeptide(L)'
;RIPGGSSSGAAVSVATGAAFVGLGSDTGGSIRIPAALNGIVGFKNTARLVPTTGAIPLSTTLDTACAMTRSVRDAIVVHEVLAARRVTRSPAPLRLWRLAVPSTTFLDELDAPVARAFHRTLDTLRRAGAHIEEIALPLTAELGPMQANGSVSAAESHAWHRPLLAKRASQYDPRVRSRI
;
A
#
# COMPACT_ATOMS: atom_id res chain seq x y z
N ARG A 1 -20.13 5.37 -2.13
CA ARG A 1 -18.76 5.34 -1.60
C ARG A 1 -17.85 4.73 -2.65
N ILE A 2 -16.63 5.22 -2.77
CA ILE A 2 -15.62 4.68 -3.68
C ILE A 2 -14.85 3.54 -3.01
N PRO A 3 -14.45 2.50 -3.76
CA PRO A 3 -13.68 1.38 -3.21
C PRO A 3 -12.19 1.70 -3.01
N GLY A 4 -11.75 2.89 -3.38
CA GLY A 4 -10.32 3.21 -3.44
C GLY A 4 -9.65 2.66 -4.70
N GLY A 5 -8.32 2.88 -4.81
CA GLY A 5 -7.57 2.46 -6.01
C GLY A 5 -6.05 2.48 -5.80
N SER A 6 -5.36 2.06 -6.86
CA SER A 6 -5.83 1.68 -8.20
C SER A 6 -6.30 0.22 -8.32
N SER A 7 -5.95 -0.69 -7.41
CA SER A 7 -6.38 -2.10 -7.42
C SER A 7 -7.81 -2.28 -6.90
N SER A 8 -8.75 -1.42 -7.33
CA SER A 8 -10.13 -1.37 -6.81
C SER A 8 -10.94 -2.63 -7.09
N GLY A 9 -10.91 -3.14 -8.32
CA GLY A 9 -11.65 -4.35 -8.71
C GLY A 9 -11.19 -5.58 -7.93
N ALA A 10 -9.90 -5.75 -7.74
CA ALA A 10 -9.32 -6.82 -6.94
C ALA A 10 -9.77 -6.74 -5.47
N ALA A 11 -9.79 -5.53 -4.88
CA ALA A 11 -10.26 -5.32 -3.51
C ALA A 11 -11.75 -5.67 -3.35
N VAL A 12 -12.59 -5.19 -4.26
CA VAL A 12 -14.04 -5.49 -4.24
C VAL A 12 -14.29 -6.98 -4.39
N SER A 13 -13.60 -7.66 -5.30
CA SER A 13 -13.75 -9.12 -5.49
C SER A 13 -13.44 -9.90 -4.22
N VAL A 14 -12.41 -9.51 -3.47
CA VAL A 14 -12.07 -10.16 -2.19
C VAL A 14 -13.09 -9.81 -1.10
N ALA A 15 -13.46 -8.54 -1.01
CA ALA A 15 -14.41 -8.08 0.02
C ALA A 15 -15.80 -8.70 -0.13
N THR A 16 -16.27 -8.90 -1.36
CA THR A 16 -17.56 -9.55 -1.66
C THR A 16 -17.53 -11.08 -1.63
N GLY A 17 -16.35 -11.68 -1.48
CA GLY A 17 -16.18 -13.13 -1.50
C GLY A 17 -16.13 -13.75 -2.90
N ALA A 18 -16.13 -12.93 -3.97
CA ALA A 18 -15.99 -13.43 -5.34
C ALA A 18 -14.60 -14.01 -5.62
N ALA A 19 -13.60 -13.58 -4.85
CA ALA A 19 -12.24 -14.13 -4.91
C ALA A 19 -11.68 -14.32 -3.49
N PHE A 20 -10.82 -15.34 -3.33
CA PHE A 20 -10.08 -15.55 -2.08
C PHE A 20 -8.91 -14.56 -1.96
N VAL A 21 -8.31 -14.20 -3.07
CA VAL A 21 -7.10 -13.37 -3.18
C VAL A 21 -7.27 -12.38 -4.33
N GLY A 22 -6.88 -11.14 -4.09
CA GLY A 22 -6.77 -10.11 -5.12
C GLY A 22 -5.30 -9.74 -5.33
N LEU A 23 -4.74 -10.00 -6.51
CA LEU A 23 -3.40 -9.55 -6.87
C LEU A 23 -3.44 -8.11 -7.40
N GLY A 24 -2.37 -7.38 -7.16
CA GLY A 24 -2.20 -6.03 -7.68
C GLY A 24 -0.79 -5.50 -7.42
N SER A 25 -0.62 -4.20 -7.61
CA SER A 25 0.63 -3.52 -7.32
C SER A 25 0.39 -2.32 -6.39
N ASP A 26 1.38 -2.03 -5.58
CA ASP A 26 1.38 -0.88 -4.67
C ASP A 26 2.63 -0.05 -4.90
N THR A 27 2.50 1.03 -5.64
CA THR A 27 3.53 2.05 -5.86
C THR A 27 3.43 3.14 -4.79
N GLY A 28 2.25 3.73 -4.66
CA GLY A 28 1.97 4.80 -3.70
C GLY A 28 0.79 4.51 -2.76
N GLY A 29 0.35 3.24 -2.65
CA GLY A 29 -0.79 2.86 -1.80
C GLY A 29 -1.84 2.00 -2.50
N SER A 30 -1.64 1.63 -3.77
CA SER A 30 -2.66 1.03 -4.64
C SER A 30 -3.13 -0.39 -4.24
N ILE A 31 -2.57 -0.98 -3.20
CA ILE A 31 -3.08 -2.17 -2.48
C ILE A 31 -3.67 -1.76 -1.13
N ARG A 32 -2.94 -0.97 -0.36
CA ARG A 32 -3.31 -0.62 1.03
C ARG A 32 -4.53 0.28 1.09
N ILE A 33 -4.65 1.25 0.19
CA ILE A 33 -5.79 2.18 0.12
C ILE A 33 -7.10 1.43 -0.15
N PRO A 34 -7.23 0.66 -1.26
CA PRO A 34 -8.48 -0.05 -1.52
C PRO A 34 -8.75 -1.13 -0.48
N ALA A 35 -7.74 -1.78 0.09
CA ALA A 35 -7.94 -2.72 1.19
C ALA A 35 -8.55 -2.06 2.43
N ALA A 36 -8.04 -0.91 2.83
CA ALA A 36 -8.55 -0.15 3.98
C ALA A 36 -10.01 0.29 3.77
N LEU A 37 -10.34 0.78 2.57
CA LEU A 37 -11.70 1.25 2.25
C LEU A 37 -12.72 0.12 2.08
N ASN A 38 -12.27 -1.11 1.82
CA ASN A 38 -13.13 -2.29 1.70
C ASN A 38 -13.10 -3.20 2.95
N GLY A 39 -12.36 -2.83 4.01
CA GLY A 39 -12.31 -3.59 5.27
C GLY A 39 -11.61 -4.95 5.15
N ILE A 40 -10.62 -5.07 4.28
CA ILE A 40 -9.82 -6.27 4.05
C ILE A 40 -8.34 -6.00 4.33
N VAL A 41 -7.51 -7.04 4.30
CA VAL A 41 -6.06 -6.94 4.50
C VAL A 41 -5.37 -6.59 3.18
N GLY A 42 -4.65 -5.47 3.16
CA GLY A 42 -3.72 -5.10 2.09
C GLY A 42 -2.28 -5.17 2.60
N PHE A 43 -1.52 -6.13 2.12
CA PHE A 43 -0.15 -6.34 2.54
C PHE A 43 0.83 -5.88 1.46
N LYS A 44 1.56 -4.80 1.74
CA LYS A 44 2.68 -4.34 0.93
C LYS A 44 3.97 -4.93 1.49
N ASN A 45 4.58 -5.83 0.74
CA ASN A 45 5.87 -6.42 1.11
C ASN A 45 7.05 -5.45 0.86
N THR A 46 8.23 -5.84 1.31
CA THR A 46 9.47 -5.15 0.96
C THR A 46 9.69 -5.21 -0.54
N ALA A 47 10.07 -4.10 -1.15
CA ALA A 47 10.35 -4.02 -2.58
C ALA A 47 11.34 -5.10 -3.03
N ARG A 48 11.09 -5.66 -4.21
CA ARG A 48 11.90 -6.73 -4.82
C ARG A 48 11.82 -8.12 -4.17
N LEU A 49 11.07 -8.30 -3.08
CA LEU A 49 10.84 -9.65 -2.54
C LEU A 49 9.92 -10.48 -3.45
N VAL A 50 8.98 -9.84 -4.12
CA VAL A 50 8.13 -10.46 -5.15
C VAL A 50 8.58 -9.94 -6.49
N PRO A 51 8.88 -10.82 -7.47
CA PRO A 51 9.27 -10.40 -8.82
C PRO A 51 8.15 -9.63 -9.51
N THR A 52 8.52 -8.60 -10.28
CA THR A 52 7.59 -7.82 -11.12
C THR A 52 7.81 -8.06 -12.62
N THR A 53 8.59 -9.07 -12.96
CA THR A 53 8.87 -9.45 -14.36
C THR A 53 7.57 -9.78 -15.10
N GLY A 54 7.37 -9.16 -16.26
CA GLY A 54 6.15 -9.32 -17.05
C GLY A 54 5.01 -8.35 -16.67
N ALA A 55 5.13 -7.59 -15.59
CA ALA A 55 4.22 -6.50 -15.28
C ALA A 55 4.60 -5.22 -16.03
N ILE A 56 3.60 -4.48 -16.51
CA ILE A 56 3.83 -3.13 -17.07
C ILE A 56 4.09 -2.19 -15.89
N PRO A 57 5.24 -1.52 -15.81
CA PRO A 57 5.57 -0.71 -14.66
C PRO A 57 4.86 0.64 -14.67
N LEU A 58 4.42 1.07 -13.51
CA LEU A 58 4.16 2.47 -13.22
C LEU A 58 5.45 3.15 -12.76
N SER A 59 6.21 2.49 -11.88
CA SER A 59 7.49 2.97 -11.39
C SER A 59 8.43 1.78 -11.22
N THR A 60 9.54 1.79 -11.93
CA THR A 60 10.54 0.71 -11.87
C THR A 60 11.21 0.58 -10.51
N THR A 61 11.22 1.67 -9.74
CA THR A 61 11.81 1.73 -8.38
C THR A 61 10.81 1.39 -7.29
N LEU A 62 9.56 1.87 -7.40
CA LEU A 62 8.60 1.86 -6.31
C LEU A 62 7.53 0.76 -6.41
N ASP A 63 7.33 0.17 -7.60
CA ASP A 63 6.31 -0.85 -7.79
C ASP A 63 6.60 -2.07 -6.93
N THR A 64 5.56 -2.51 -6.24
CA THR A 64 5.62 -3.71 -5.40
C THR A 64 4.42 -4.59 -5.72
N ALA A 65 4.67 -5.76 -6.30
CA ALA A 65 3.62 -6.74 -6.52
C ALA A 65 3.23 -7.38 -5.18
N CYS A 66 1.95 -7.41 -4.89
CA CYS A 66 1.44 -7.91 -3.62
C CYS A 66 -0.05 -8.27 -3.71
N ALA A 67 -0.63 -8.70 -2.60
CA ALA A 67 -1.99 -9.20 -2.59
C ALA A 67 -2.85 -8.57 -1.49
N MET A 68 -4.16 -8.68 -1.72
CA MET A 68 -5.21 -8.40 -0.75
C MET A 68 -5.93 -9.70 -0.40
N THR A 69 -6.30 -9.85 0.87
CA THR A 69 -6.97 -11.03 1.41
C THR A 69 -7.93 -10.64 2.53
N ARG A 70 -8.79 -11.55 2.98
CA ARG A 70 -9.69 -11.27 4.10
C ARG A 70 -9.04 -11.45 5.47
N SER A 71 -7.91 -12.16 5.54
CA SER A 71 -7.21 -12.38 6.80
C SER A 71 -5.69 -12.22 6.64
N VAL A 72 -5.02 -11.86 7.74
CA VAL A 72 -3.55 -11.81 7.79
C VAL A 72 -2.94 -13.20 7.55
N ARG A 73 -3.63 -14.26 7.97
CA ARG A 73 -3.18 -15.65 7.74
C ARG A 73 -3.09 -15.95 6.25
N ASP A 74 -4.11 -15.58 5.49
CA ASP A 74 -4.13 -15.76 4.04
C ASP A 74 -3.07 -14.88 3.36
N ALA A 75 -2.88 -13.64 3.84
CA ALA A 75 -1.83 -12.74 3.34
C ALA A 75 -0.44 -13.35 3.49
N ILE A 76 -0.15 -14.02 4.61
CA ILE A 76 1.12 -14.74 4.81
C ILE A 76 1.28 -15.86 3.78
N VAL A 77 0.26 -16.72 3.64
CA VAL A 77 0.31 -17.85 2.69
C VAL A 77 0.54 -17.36 1.26
N VAL A 78 -0.22 -16.34 0.84
CA VAL A 78 -0.09 -15.78 -0.50
C VAL A 78 1.29 -15.13 -0.70
N HIS A 79 1.79 -14.42 0.31
CA HIS A 79 3.12 -13.83 0.24
C HIS A 79 4.22 -14.89 0.12
N GLU A 80 4.11 -15.99 0.85
CA GLU A 80 5.06 -17.10 0.73
C GLU A 80 5.12 -17.66 -0.69
N VAL A 81 3.97 -17.79 -1.34
CA VAL A 81 3.88 -18.26 -2.73
C VAL A 81 4.49 -17.24 -3.69
N LEU A 82 4.09 -15.96 -3.58
CA LEU A 82 4.56 -14.90 -4.48
C LEU A 82 6.06 -14.63 -4.34
N ALA A 83 6.58 -14.68 -3.12
CA ALA A 83 8.00 -14.44 -2.83
C ALA A 83 8.86 -15.72 -2.96
N ALA A 84 8.26 -16.88 -3.20
CA ALA A 84 8.92 -18.20 -3.22
C ALA A 84 9.79 -18.45 -1.98
N ARG A 85 9.32 -17.99 -0.79
CA ARG A 85 10.05 -18.16 0.48
C ARG A 85 9.10 -18.26 1.66
N ARG A 86 9.52 -18.98 2.70
CA ARG A 86 8.78 -19.08 3.95
C ARG A 86 8.91 -17.82 4.81
N VAL A 87 7.82 -17.47 5.46
CA VAL A 87 7.78 -16.39 6.46
C VAL A 87 8.17 -16.95 7.83
N THR A 88 9.21 -16.42 8.41
CA THR A 88 9.57 -16.71 9.79
C THR A 88 8.85 -15.72 10.71
N ARG A 89 7.98 -16.21 11.57
CA ARG A 89 7.32 -15.39 12.57
C ARG A 89 8.24 -15.20 13.77
N SER A 90 8.31 -13.97 14.26
CA SER A 90 8.97 -13.72 15.54
C SER A 90 8.19 -14.39 16.68
N PRO A 91 8.82 -15.20 17.54
CA PRO A 91 8.19 -15.73 18.73
C PRO A 91 8.12 -14.71 19.88
N ALA A 92 8.68 -13.51 19.68
CA ALA A 92 8.75 -12.49 20.72
C ALA A 92 7.35 -12.06 21.15
N PRO A 93 7.07 -12.06 22.46
CA PRO A 93 5.78 -11.59 22.97
C PRO A 93 5.62 -10.09 22.71
N LEU A 94 4.37 -9.64 22.57
CA LEU A 94 4.07 -8.25 22.18
C LEU A 94 4.68 -7.20 23.11
N ARG A 95 4.88 -7.51 24.40
CA ARG A 95 5.52 -6.61 25.37
C ARG A 95 6.99 -6.25 25.06
N LEU A 96 7.63 -7.01 24.18
CA LEU A 96 9.00 -6.69 23.70
C LEU A 96 9.01 -5.82 22.44
N TRP A 97 7.84 -5.55 21.87
CA TRP A 97 7.73 -4.69 20.69
C TRP A 97 7.58 -3.24 21.13
N ARG A 98 8.44 -2.40 20.58
CA ARG A 98 8.32 -0.95 20.69
C ARG A 98 7.64 -0.45 19.42
N LEU A 99 6.49 0.15 19.58
CA LEU A 99 5.70 0.73 18.49
C LEU A 99 5.73 2.24 18.61
N ALA A 100 5.80 2.92 17.49
CA ALA A 100 5.78 4.37 17.43
C ALA A 100 4.56 4.86 16.67
N VAL A 101 3.93 5.91 17.17
CA VAL A 101 2.86 6.63 16.48
C VAL A 101 3.40 8.00 16.08
N PRO A 102 3.49 8.32 14.78
CA PRO A 102 3.90 9.64 14.36
C PRO A 102 2.81 10.66 14.73
N SER A 103 3.19 11.69 15.47
CA SER A 103 2.28 12.76 15.90
C SER A 103 2.12 13.87 14.86
N THR A 104 2.77 13.75 13.71
CA THR A 104 2.79 14.75 12.64
C THR A 104 2.28 14.18 11.32
N THR A 105 1.58 14.98 10.54
CA THR A 105 1.15 14.72 9.16
C THR A 105 0.13 13.60 8.98
N PHE A 106 0.40 12.39 9.51
CA PHE A 106 -0.43 11.20 9.22
C PHE A 106 -1.74 11.14 10.02
N LEU A 107 -1.83 11.88 11.12
CA LEU A 107 -3.01 11.91 11.99
C LEU A 107 -3.77 13.23 11.90
N ASP A 108 -3.27 14.17 11.09
CA ASP A 108 -3.91 15.44 10.88
C ASP A 108 -5.21 15.25 10.08
N GLU A 109 -6.27 15.94 10.47
CA GLU A 109 -7.56 15.97 9.77
C GLU A 109 -8.23 14.59 9.53
N LEU A 110 -8.02 13.65 10.46
CA LEU A 110 -8.70 12.35 10.37
C LEU A 110 -10.22 12.50 10.55
N ASP A 111 -10.99 11.87 9.68
CA ASP A 111 -12.42 11.69 9.91
C ASP A 111 -12.68 11.04 11.28
N ALA A 112 -13.67 11.55 12.02
CA ALA A 112 -13.97 11.08 13.39
C ALA A 112 -14.15 9.54 13.50
N PRO A 113 -14.78 8.81 12.56
CA PRO A 113 -14.82 7.35 12.61
C PRO A 113 -13.46 6.69 12.48
N VAL A 114 -12.56 7.26 11.63
CA VAL A 114 -11.19 6.75 11.43
C VAL A 114 -10.36 6.97 12.69
N ALA A 115 -10.39 8.19 13.24
CA ALA A 115 -9.70 8.50 14.49
C ALA A 115 -10.13 7.56 15.63
N ARG A 116 -11.45 7.37 15.83
CA ARG A 116 -11.95 6.42 16.84
C ARG A 116 -11.48 4.99 16.61
N ALA A 117 -11.44 4.51 15.37
CA ALA A 117 -10.96 3.17 15.04
C ALA A 117 -9.47 3.02 15.32
N PHE A 118 -8.68 4.04 14.98
CA PHE A 118 -7.25 4.08 15.25
C PHE A 118 -6.95 4.04 16.75
N HIS A 119 -7.59 4.90 17.53
CA HIS A 119 -7.42 4.92 18.99
C HIS A 119 -7.83 3.59 19.64
N ARG A 120 -8.97 2.98 19.24
CA ARG A 120 -9.35 1.63 19.72
C ARG A 120 -8.29 0.59 19.43
N THR A 121 -7.62 0.68 18.27
CA THR A 121 -6.53 -0.24 17.91
C THR A 121 -5.34 -0.05 18.84
N LEU A 122 -4.92 1.19 19.08
CA LEU A 122 -3.83 1.50 20.03
C LEU A 122 -4.13 1.00 21.44
N ASP A 123 -5.36 1.22 21.93
CA ASP A 123 -5.78 0.76 23.25
C ASP A 123 -5.80 -0.79 23.34
N THR A 124 -6.17 -1.46 22.27
CA THR A 124 -6.12 -2.93 22.20
C THR A 124 -4.69 -3.43 22.27
N LEU A 125 -3.78 -2.80 21.54
CA LEU A 125 -2.35 -3.15 21.57
C LEU A 125 -1.72 -2.87 22.95
N ARG A 126 -2.03 -1.73 23.56
CA ARG A 126 -1.56 -1.40 24.93
C ARG A 126 -2.04 -2.42 25.95
N ARG A 127 -3.33 -2.79 25.92
CA ARG A 127 -3.87 -3.85 26.80
C ARG A 127 -3.23 -5.20 26.58
N ALA A 128 -2.79 -5.49 25.35
CA ALA A 128 -2.04 -6.70 25.04
C ALA A 128 -0.55 -6.61 25.40
N GLY A 129 -0.12 -5.49 25.98
CA GLY A 129 1.22 -5.29 26.51
C GLY A 129 2.20 -4.60 25.58
N ALA A 130 1.77 -4.10 24.41
CA ALA A 130 2.67 -3.34 23.54
C ALA A 130 3.09 -2.02 24.17
N HIS A 131 4.37 -1.68 24.05
CA HIS A 131 4.89 -0.36 24.37
C HIS A 131 4.69 0.56 23.17
N ILE A 132 3.91 1.64 23.33
CA ILE A 132 3.57 2.57 22.25
C ILE A 132 3.98 3.97 22.66
N GLU A 133 4.86 4.58 21.88
CA GLU A 133 5.36 5.94 22.04
C GLU A 133 4.81 6.84 20.92
N GLU A 134 4.52 8.09 21.25
CA GLU A 134 4.30 9.14 20.25
C GLU A 134 5.63 9.77 19.89
N ILE A 135 5.91 9.88 18.59
CA ILE A 135 7.15 10.45 18.09
C ILE A 135 6.88 11.52 17.03
N ALA A 136 7.70 12.56 17.02
CA ALA A 136 7.72 13.50 15.92
C ALA A 136 8.56 12.94 14.76
N LEU A 137 8.02 13.03 13.53
CA LEU A 137 8.73 12.69 12.30
C LEU A 137 8.82 13.92 11.38
N PRO A 138 9.71 14.89 11.68
CA PRO A 138 9.78 16.14 10.94
C PRO A 138 10.07 15.95 9.43
N LEU A 139 10.75 14.87 9.05
CA LEU A 139 11.02 14.53 7.65
C LEU A 139 9.75 14.36 6.82
N THR A 140 8.60 14.05 7.43
CA THR A 140 7.33 13.92 6.70
C THR A 140 6.85 15.23 6.11
N ALA A 141 7.25 16.38 6.65
CA ALA A 141 6.95 17.69 6.10
C ALA A 141 7.62 17.94 4.74
N GLU A 142 8.70 17.22 4.44
CA GLU A 142 9.42 17.35 3.17
C GLU A 142 8.70 16.63 2.02
N LEU A 143 7.76 15.73 2.30
CA LEU A 143 7.07 14.94 1.27
C LEU A 143 6.29 15.83 0.27
N GLY A 144 5.66 16.89 0.75
CA GLY A 144 4.95 17.84 -0.09
C GLY A 144 5.89 18.56 -1.07
N PRO A 145 6.92 19.28 -0.57
CA PRO A 145 7.94 19.92 -1.42
C PRO A 145 8.63 18.97 -2.41
N MET A 146 8.97 17.75 -1.98
CA MET A 146 9.60 16.76 -2.87
C MET A 146 8.72 16.35 -4.06
N GLN A 147 7.39 16.44 -3.92
CA GLN A 147 6.44 16.07 -4.97
C GLN A 147 5.83 17.26 -5.70
N ALA A 148 6.20 18.49 -5.36
CA ALA A 148 5.61 19.70 -5.92
C ALA A 148 5.76 19.83 -7.44
N ASN A 149 6.88 19.32 -7.99
CA ASN A 149 7.17 19.33 -9.43
C ASN A 149 6.97 17.98 -10.12
N GLY A 150 6.20 17.10 -9.52
CA GLY A 150 5.95 15.74 -9.97
C GLY A 150 6.61 14.68 -9.07
N SER A 151 6.09 13.46 -9.14
CA SER A 151 6.60 12.36 -8.33
C SER A 151 7.64 11.54 -9.08
N VAL A 152 8.47 10.80 -8.34
CA VAL A 152 9.39 9.80 -8.92
C VAL A 152 8.63 8.83 -9.81
N SER A 153 7.44 8.38 -9.40
CA SER A 153 6.64 7.47 -10.22
C SER A 153 6.17 8.09 -11.52
N ALA A 154 5.86 9.39 -11.57
CA ALA A 154 5.51 10.08 -12.82
C ALA A 154 6.73 10.17 -13.76
N ALA A 155 7.89 10.52 -13.25
CA ALA A 155 9.11 10.60 -14.03
C ALA A 155 9.52 9.23 -14.63
N GLU A 156 9.45 8.17 -13.83
CA GLU A 156 9.76 6.82 -14.26
C GLU A 156 8.72 6.27 -15.24
N SER A 157 7.43 6.54 -14.99
CA SER A 157 6.35 6.21 -15.91
C SER A 157 6.55 6.87 -17.28
N HIS A 158 6.85 8.17 -17.28
CA HIS A 158 7.15 8.89 -18.53
C HIS A 158 8.35 8.28 -19.26
N ALA A 159 9.44 8.03 -18.56
CA ALA A 159 10.65 7.44 -19.16
C ALA A 159 10.36 6.09 -19.83
N TRP A 160 9.56 5.24 -19.17
CA TRP A 160 9.19 3.92 -19.69
C TRP A 160 8.22 4.01 -20.87
N HIS A 161 7.20 4.87 -20.79
CA HIS A 161 6.16 5.01 -21.81
C HIS A 161 6.58 5.88 -23.00
N ARG A 162 7.64 6.70 -22.88
CA ARG A 162 8.08 7.63 -23.93
C ARG A 162 8.17 7.03 -25.33
N PRO A 163 8.77 5.84 -25.54
CA PRO A 163 8.85 5.23 -26.89
C PRO A 163 7.47 4.82 -27.44
N LEU A 164 6.54 4.44 -26.57
CA LEU A 164 5.17 4.06 -26.92
C LEU A 164 4.33 5.31 -27.22
N LEU A 165 4.46 6.34 -26.40
CA LEU A 165 3.77 7.62 -26.58
C LEU A 165 4.16 8.28 -27.93
N ALA A 166 5.43 8.22 -28.31
CA ALA A 166 5.88 8.75 -29.59
C ALA A 166 5.19 8.10 -30.80
N LYS A 167 4.75 6.84 -30.68
CA LYS A 167 4.16 6.07 -31.78
C LYS A 167 2.65 5.85 -31.64
N ARG A 168 2.11 5.86 -30.44
CA ARG A 168 0.76 5.37 -30.13
C ARG A 168 0.04 6.25 -29.11
N ALA A 169 0.34 7.54 -29.03
CA ALA A 169 -0.28 8.45 -28.05
C ALA A 169 -1.82 8.48 -28.10
N SER A 170 -2.40 8.31 -29.31
CA SER A 170 -3.87 8.28 -29.50
C SER A 170 -4.53 7.00 -28.96
N GLN A 171 -3.78 5.94 -28.67
CA GLN A 171 -4.30 4.69 -28.11
C GLN A 171 -4.35 4.71 -26.57
N TYR A 172 -3.78 5.74 -25.94
CA TYR A 172 -3.87 5.93 -24.49
C TYR A 172 -5.17 6.63 -24.12
N ASP A 173 -5.77 6.23 -23.01
CA ASP A 173 -6.82 7.03 -22.39
C ASP A 173 -6.27 8.44 -22.11
N PRO A 174 -6.97 9.52 -22.54
CA PRO A 174 -6.47 10.88 -22.37
C PRO A 174 -6.13 11.26 -20.92
N ARG A 175 -6.91 10.73 -19.95
CA ARG A 175 -6.70 10.98 -18.52
C ARG A 175 -5.45 10.31 -18.00
N VAL A 176 -5.10 9.13 -18.53
CA VAL A 176 -3.86 8.41 -18.19
C VAL A 176 -2.68 9.08 -18.86
N ARG A 177 -2.81 9.38 -20.16
CA ARG A 177 -1.75 10.05 -20.93
C ARG A 177 -1.30 11.38 -20.31
N SER A 178 -2.24 12.14 -19.77
CA SER A 178 -1.92 13.45 -19.15
C SER A 178 -1.16 13.34 -17.81
N ARG A 179 -1.07 12.13 -17.25
CA ARG A 179 -0.37 11.86 -15.98
C ARG A 179 0.97 11.15 -16.16
N ILE A 180 1.25 10.69 -17.38
CA ILE A 180 2.52 10.12 -17.80
C ILE A 180 3.40 11.20 -18.43
#